data_e29af0a72228e12f3e5fcb5a0d50b759
#
_entry.id   e29af0a72228e12f3e5fcb5a0d50b759
#
_cell.length_a   1.000
_cell.length_b   1.000
_cell.length_c   1.000
_cell.angle_alpha   90.00
_cell.angle_beta   90.00
_cell.angle_gamma   90.00
#
_symmetry.space_group_name_H-M   'P 1'
#
loop_
_entity.id
_entity.type
_entity.pdbx_description
1 polymer ?
#
loop_
_entity_poly.entity_id
_entity_poly.type
_entity_poly.pdbx_seq_one_letter_code
_entity_poly.pdbx_strand_id
1 'polypeptide(L)'
;MAMLDLAAAASQAWLPMLVGTYTDTDSKGIYQYRFNQESGTAELTAVTPARNPSFVIFSDNGDNVYAVDESGTDDDALAAFRYEGIDKPLTRINTVATGGKAPCNIFQTKNLIYTANYTGGSITEFRLADDGSIKKANKVMSFSLTGKAPDKTRQQSAHLHCVTADPYEWRAFACDLGNDCIYSLKPNAACDGLEVDSTLYVAAGLTTKAAMPTSSPNCRAK
;
A
#
# COMPACT_ATOMS: atom_id res chain seq x y z
N MET A 1 27.80 -15.71 -42.07
CA MET A 1 27.05 -14.53 -41.73
C MET A 1 25.70 -15.00 -41.25
N ALA A 2 25.56 -15.21 -39.97
CA ALA A 2 24.32 -15.72 -39.34
C ALA A 2 23.47 -14.51 -38.93
N MET A 3 22.30 -14.38 -39.54
CA MET A 3 21.30 -13.43 -39.09
C MET A 3 20.75 -13.90 -37.74
N LEU A 4 20.98 -13.13 -36.69
CA LEU A 4 20.25 -13.28 -35.44
C LEU A 4 18.84 -12.73 -35.71
N ASP A 5 17.86 -13.62 -35.82
CA ASP A 5 16.45 -13.28 -35.66
C ASP A 5 16.24 -12.77 -34.24
N LEU A 6 16.18 -11.46 -34.05
CA LEU A 6 15.54 -10.86 -32.90
C LEU A 6 14.04 -11.12 -33.04
N ALA A 7 13.56 -12.25 -32.55
CA ALA A 7 12.15 -12.40 -32.26
C ALA A 7 11.79 -11.35 -31.23
N ALA A 8 11.13 -10.27 -31.67
CA ALA A 8 10.50 -9.32 -30.79
C ALA A 8 9.56 -10.12 -29.88
N ALA A 9 9.82 -10.13 -28.58
CA ALA A 9 8.89 -10.66 -27.59
C ALA A 9 7.57 -9.92 -27.84
N ALA A 10 6.58 -10.62 -28.40
CA ALA A 10 5.26 -10.08 -28.60
C ALA A 10 4.79 -9.55 -27.24
N SER A 11 4.58 -8.25 -27.11
CA SER A 11 4.03 -7.66 -25.90
C SER A 11 2.71 -8.37 -25.62
N GLN A 12 2.58 -8.93 -24.41
CA GLN A 12 1.36 -9.62 -24.04
C GLN A 12 0.25 -8.57 -24.01
N ALA A 13 -0.63 -8.58 -25.02
CA ALA A 13 -1.69 -7.57 -25.18
C ALA A 13 -2.66 -7.58 -23.98
N TRP A 14 -2.76 -8.71 -23.27
CA TRP A 14 -3.63 -8.91 -22.13
C TRP A 14 -2.85 -8.94 -20.81
N LEU A 15 -3.27 -8.10 -19.85
CA LEU A 15 -2.71 -8.03 -18.51
C LEU A 15 -3.75 -8.41 -17.46
N PRO A 16 -3.33 -8.98 -16.32
CA PRO A 16 -4.20 -9.11 -15.17
C PRO A 16 -4.49 -7.73 -14.57
N MET A 17 -5.76 -7.46 -14.27
CA MET A 17 -6.22 -6.26 -13.60
C MET A 17 -7.09 -6.64 -12.41
N LEU A 18 -6.81 -6.07 -11.24
CA LEU A 18 -7.61 -6.22 -10.03
C LEU A 18 -8.40 -4.95 -9.78
N VAL A 19 -9.65 -5.09 -9.37
CA VAL A 19 -10.50 -3.99 -8.93
C VAL A 19 -11.01 -4.32 -7.54
N GLY A 20 -10.55 -3.55 -6.55
CA GLY A 20 -11.09 -3.56 -5.20
C GLY A 20 -12.34 -2.68 -5.10
N THR A 21 -13.20 -2.96 -4.14
CA THR A 21 -14.48 -2.26 -4.00
C THR A 21 -14.87 -2.07 -2.54
N TYR A 22 -15.79 -1.15 -2.26
CA TYR A 22 -16.59 -1.19 -1.03
C TYR A 22 -17.75 -2.17 -1.20
N THR A 23 -18.05 -2.95 -0.18
CA THR A 23 -19.05 -4.03 -0.22
C THR A 23 -20.28 -3.72 0.63
N ASP A 24 -20.49 -2.46 0.96
CA ASP A 24 -21.65 -1.99 1.72
C ASP A 24 -22.95 -1.97 0.89
N THR A 25 -22.82 -2.23 -0.42
CA THR A 25 -23.94 -2.33 -1.37
C THR A 25 -23.89 -3.67 -2.13
N ASP A 26 -24.00 -3.64 -3.46
CA ASP A 26 -24.13 -4.85 -4.30
C ASP A 26 -22.78 -5.50 -4.65
N SER A 27 -21.69 -4.85 -4.37
CA SER A 27 -20.36 -5.36 -4.69
C SER A 27 -19.97 -6.55 -3.81
N LYS A 28 -19.17 -7.49 -4.37
CA LYS A 28 -18.83 -8.75 -3.70
C LYS A 28 -17.42 -8.77 -3.10
N GLY A 29 -16.55 -7.84 -3.54
CA GLY A 29 -15.15 -7.83 -3.06
C GLY A 29 -14.15 -7.49 -4.15
N ILE A 30 -13.22 -8.40 -4.45
CA ILE A 30 -12.16 -8.20 -5.44
C ILE A 30 -12.59 -8.81 -6.77
N TYR A 31 -12.60 -8.00 -7.83
CA TYR A 31 -12.91 -8.42 -9.20
C TYR A 31 -11.62 -8.56 -9.99
N GLN A 32 -11.48 -9.67 -10.71
CA GLN A 32 -10.34 -9.96 -11.60
C GLN A 32 -10.77 -9.81 -13.05
N TYR A 33 -9.98 -9.09 -13.83
CA TYR A 33 -10.22 -8.85 -15.25
C TYR A 33 -8.97 -9.19 -16.05
N ARG A 34 -9.17 -9.67 -17.28
CA ARG A 34 -8.18 -9.54 -18.35
C ARG A 34 -8.35 -8.16 -18.98
N PHE A 35 -7.29 -7.38 -19.01
CA PHE A 35 -7.28 -6.05 -19.62
C PHE A 35 -6.42 -6.06 -20.87
N ASN A 36 -7.00 -5.71 -22.01
CA ASN A 36 -6.28 -5.56 -23.27
C ASN A 36 -5.76 -4.13 -23.41
N GLN A 37 -4.44 -3.97 -23.43
CA GLN A 37 -3.79 -2.67 -23.47
C GLN A 37 -3.97 -1.93 -24.83
N GLU A 38 -4.19 -2.66 -25.92
CA GLU A 38 -4.33 -2.08 -27.25
C GLU A 38 -5.75 -1.56 -27.49
N SER A 39 -6.75 -2.33 -27.10
CA SER A 39 -8.17 -1.97 -27.30
C SER A 39 -8.80 -1.24 -26.13
N GLY A 40 -8.18 -1.27 -24.92
CA GLY A 40 -8.77 -0.78 -23.67
C GLY A 40 -9.92 -1.66 -23.15
N THR A 41 -10.11 -2.86 -23.69
CA THR A 41 -11.19 -3.76 -23.28
C THR A 41 -10.83 -4.50 -21.98
N ALA A 42 -11.78 -4.59 -21.05
CA ALA A 42 -11.66 -5.37 -19.83
C ALA A 42 -12.72 -6.47 -19.81
N GLU A 43 -12.31 -7.72 -19.55
CA GLU A 43 -13.19 -8.88 -19.45
C GLU A 43 -13.13 -9.45 -18.03
N LEU A 44 -14.28 -9.52 -17.36
CA LEU A 44 -14.38 -10.12 -16.02
C LEU A 44 -14.11 -11.62 -16.10
N THR A 45 -13.19 -12.10 -15.27
CA THR A 45 -12.78 -13.50 -15.26
C THR A 45 -13.10 -14.21 -13.94
N ALA A 46 -12.95 -13.50 -12.81
CA ALA A 46 -13.25 -14.07 -11.49
C ALA A 46 -13.67 -12.99 -10.49
N VAL A 47 -14.34 -13.41 -9.43
CA VAL A 47 -14.71 -12.56 -8.28
C VAL A 47 -14.34 -13.29 -6.99
N THR A 48 -13.63 -12.62 -6.11
CA THR A 48 -13.25 -13.15 -4.79
C THR A 48 -13.99 -12.37 -3.70
N PRO A 49 -14.79 -13.02 -2.86
CA PRO A 49 -15.46 -12.36 -1.74
C PRO A 49 -14.44 -11.81 -0.73
N ALA A 50 -14.58 -10.52 -0.42
CA ALA A 50 -13.76 -9.82 0.57
C ALA A 50 -14.56 -8.64 1.13
N ARG A 51 -14.33 -8.27 2.38
CA ARG A 51 -15.00 -7.13 3.03
C ARG A 51 -14.23 -5.85 2.70
N ASN A 52 -14.91 -4.89 2.10
CA ASN A 52 -14.39 -3.55 1.78
C ASN A 52 -12.93 -3.50 1.29
N PRO A 53 -12.53 -4.33 0.29
CA PRO A 53 -11.16 -4.32 -0.25
C PRO A 53 -10.96 -3.10 -1.15
N SER A 54 -11.05 -1.89 -0.58
CA SER A 54 -10.98 -0.62 -1.32
C SER A 54 -9.62 -0.40 -2.01
N PHE A 55 -8.55 -0.98 -1.46
CA PHE A 55 -7.21 -0.95 -2.03
C PHE A 55 -6.62 -2.36 -2.12
N VAL A 56 -6.12 -2.72 -3.30
CA VAL A 56 -5.52 -4.03 -3.59
C VAL A 56 -4.22 -3.87 -4.37
N ILE A 57 -3.25 -4.73 -4.09
CA ILE A 57 -1.98 -4.80 -4.84
C ILE A 57 -1.62 -6.24 -5.15
N PHE A 58 -0.89 -6.46 -6.26
CA PHE A 58 -0.10 -7.66 -6.41
C PHE A 58 1.17 -7.58 -5.54
N SER A 59 1.65 -8.72 -5.08
CA SER A 59 2.99 -8.81 -4.48
C SER A 59 4.07 -8.54 -5.53
N ASP A 60 5.27 -8.15 -5.07
CA ASP A 60 6.41 -7.85 -5.95
C ASP A 60 6.77 -9.01 -6.91
N ASN A 61 6.57 -10.25 -6.47
CA ASN A 61 6.81 -11.46 -7.28
C ASN A 61 5.59 -11.91 -8.10
N GLY A 62 4.42 -11.27 -7.91
CA GLY A 62 3.19 -11.59 -8.64
C GLY A 62 2.43 -12.84 -8.16
N ASP A 63 2.91 -13.55 -7.13
CA ASP A 63 2.31 -14.81 -6.65
C ASP A 63 1.17 -14.60 -5.67
N ASN A 64 1.07 -13.41 -5.08
CA ASN A 64 0.09 -13.09 -4.07
C ASN A 64 -0.62 -11.77 -4.36
N VAL A 65 -1.75 -11.56 -3.71
CA VAL A 65 -2.51 -10.32 -3.69
C VAL A 65 -2.75 -9.92 -2.24
N TYR A 66 -2.56 -8.65 -1.94
CA TYR A 66 -2.87 -8.07 -0.64
C TYR A 66 -4.02 -7.07 -0.79
N ALA A 67 -4.96 -7.11 0.14
CA ALA A 67 -6.12 -6.23 0.16
C ALA A 67 -6.38 -5.71 1.57
N VAL A 68 -6.72 -4.43 1.68
CA VAL A 68 -7.23 -3.87 2.94
C VAL A 68 -8.66 -4.36 3.19
N ASP A 69 -9.09 -4.26 4.43
CA ASP A 69 -10.48 -4.26 4.88
C ASP A 69 -10.76 -2.89 5.49
N GLU A 70 -11.29 -1.98 4.68
CA GLU A 70 -11.52 -0.58 5.06
C GLU A 70 -12.97 -0.40 5.55
N SER A 71 -13.27 -0.89 6.74
CA SER A 71 -14.61 -0.78 7.34
C SER A 71 -14.73 0.31 8.41
N GLY A 72 -13.60 0.89 8.85
CA GLY A 72 -13.57 1.93 9.89
C GLY A 72 -13.82 1.40 11.30
N THR A 73 -13.61 0.10 11.52
CA THR A 73 -13.89 -0.60 12.77
C THR A 73 -12.60 -1.06 13.47
N ASP A 74 -12.70 -1.58 14.69
CA ASP A 74 -11.53 -2.06 15.45
C ASP A 74 -10.97 -3.39 14.92
N ASP A 75 -11.73 -4.10 14.08
CA ASP A 75 -11.32 -5.34 13.42
C ASP A 75 -10.88 -5.16 11.97
N ASP A 76 -10.63 -3.93 11.55
CA ASP A 76 -10.04 -3.61 10.25
C ASP A 76 -8.69 -4.31 10.05
N ALA A 77 -8.47 -4.83 8.86
CA ALA A 77 -7.42 -5.80 8.62
C ALA A 77 -6.70 -5.62 7.28
N LEU A 78 -5.59 -6.33 7.16
CA LEU A 78 -4.90 -6.60 5.91
C LEU A 78 -5.04 -8.10 5.61
N ALA A 79 -5.50 -8.45 4.43
CA ALA A 79 -5.68 -9.81 3.96
C ALA A 79 -4.67 -10.19 2.88
N ALA A 80 -4.14 -11.41 2.96
CA ALA A 80 -3.30 -12.02 1.94
C ALA A 80 -4.07 -13.10 1.19
N PHE A 81 -3.87 -13.15 -0.11
CA PHE A 81 -4.45 -14.14 -1.00
C PHE A 81 -3.38 -14.70 -1.93
N ARG A 82 -3.51 -15.98 -2.30
CA ARG A 82 -2.73 -16.60 -3.37
C ARG A 82 -3.38 -16.28 -4.72
N TYR A 83 -2.54 -15.88 -5.66
CA TYR A 83 -2.93 -15.68 -7.05
C TYR A 83 -2.48 -16.89 -7.88
N GLU A 84 -3.41 -17.62 -8.46
CA GLU A 84 -3.16 -18.81 -9.27
C GLU A 84 -3.51 -18.61 -10.75
N GLY A 85 -3.50 -17.36 -11.19
CA GLY A 85 -3.83 -16.97 -12.55
C GLY A 85 -5.15 -16.21 -12.64
N ILE A 86 -5.34 -15.53 -13.77
CA ILE A 86 -6.41 -14.55 -13.94
C ILE A 86 -7.81 -15.17 -13.96
N ASP A 87 -7.93 -16.42 -14.38
CA ASP A 87 -9.21 -17.11 -14.55
C ASP A 87 -9.68 -17.87 -13.27
N LYS A 88 -8.90 -17.78 -12.19
CA LYS A 88 -9.21 -18.43 -10.91
C LYS A 88 -9.47 -17.39 -9.83
N PRO A 89 -10.52 -17.52 -9.01
CA PRO A 89 -10.68 -16.69 -7.82
C PRO A 89 -9.45 -16.78 -6.92
N LEU A 90 -9.15 -15.67 -6.22
CA LEU A 90 -8.06 -15.66 -5.24
C LEU A 90 -8.37 -16.60 -4.08
N THR A 91 -7.36 -17.31 -3.62
CA THR A 91 -7.45 -18.17 -2.43
C THR A 91 -6.90 -17.43 -1.21
N ARG A 92 -7.73 -17.20 -0.19
CA ARG A 92 -7.30 -16.51 1.03
C ARG A 92 -6.24 -17.33 1.77
N ILE A 93 -5.10 -16.70 2.07
CA ILE A 93 -4.03 -17.27 2.89
C ILE A 93 -4.31 -16.97 4.35
N ASN A 94 -4.34 -15.67 4.72
CA ASN A 94 -4.66 -15.23 6.07
C ASN A 94 -5.17 -13.78 6.09
N THR A 95 -5.57 -13.34 7.27
CA THR A 95 -5.99 -11.97 7.56
C THR A 95 -5.41 -11.57 8.91
N VAL A 96 -4.87 -10.36 9.02
CA VAL A 96 -4.23 -9.85 10.24
C VAL A 96 -4.75 -8.45 10.52
N ALA A 97 -5.16 -8.20 11.77
CA ALA A 97 -5.62 -6.87 12.19
C ALA A 97 -4.52 -5.82 12.02
N THR A 98 -4.89 -4.64 11.51
CA THR A 98 -3.93 -3.54 11.31
C THR A 98 -3.56 -2.84 12.62
N GLY A 99 -4.38 -2.92 13.64
CA GLY A 99 -4.23 -2.13 14.86
C GLY A 99 -4.47 -0.63 14.66
N GLY A 100 -4.93 -0.25 13.45
CA GLY A 100 -5.42 1.08 13.07
C GLY A 100 -6.81 0.95 12.47
N LYS A 101 -7.45 2.09 12.16
CA LYS A 101 -8.81 2.12 11.58
C LYS A 101 -8.79 2.66 10.16
N ALA A 102 -9.65 2.11 9.30
CA ALA A 102 -9.78 2.46 7.89
C ALA A 102 -8.44 2.41 7.14
N PRO A 103 -7.81 1.21 7.01
CA PRO A 103 -6.64 1.06 6.14
C PRO A 103 -7.08 1.30 4.69
N CYS A 104 -6.51 2.32 4.05
CA CYS A 104 -6.94 2.77 2.72
C CYS A 104 -5.84 2.69 1.65
N ASN A 105 -4.63 2.29 2.04
CA ASN A 105 -3.51 2.14 1.11
C ASN A 105 -2.56 1.06 1.60
N ILE A 106 -1.92 0.37 0.66
CA ILE A 106 -0.91 -0.66 0.90
C ILE A 106 0.34 -0.31 0.10
N PHE A 107 1.50 -0.48 0.72
CA PHE A 107 2.80 -0.45 0.06
C PHE A 107 3.63 -1.66 0.49
N GLN A 108 4.19 -2.39 -0.47
CA GLN A 108 5.13 -3.49 -0.22
C GLN A 108 6.55 -3.09 -0.62
N THR A 109 7.51 -3.57 0.13
CA THR A 109 8.94 -3.53 -0.21
C THR A 109 9.61 -4.79 0.33
N LYS A 110 10.11 -5.65 -0.54
CA LYS A 110 10.71 -6.95 -0.17
C LYS A 110 9.76 -7.78 0.72
N ASN A 111 10.19 -8.06 1.96
CA ASN A 111 9.43 -8.84 2.94
C ASN A 111 8.67 -7.97 3.96
N LEU A 112 8.53 -6.67 3.70
CA LEU A 112 7.75 -5.74 4.51
C LEU A 112 6.53 -5.26 3.73
N ILE A 113 5.43 -5.05 4.43
CA ILE A 113 4.22 -4.45 3.90
C ILE A 113 3.67 -3.44 4.91
N TYR A 114 3.20 -2.33 4.40
CA TYR A 114 2.70 -1.21 5.19
C TYR A 114 1.27 -0.90 4.81
N THR A 115 0.45 -0.52 5.80
CA THR A 115 -0.86 0.09 5.57
C THR A 115 -0.88 1.52 6.09
N ALA A 116 -1.45 2.45 5.31
CA ALA A 116 -1.87 3.74 5.82
C ALA A 116 -3.31 3.61 6.34
N ASN A 117 -3.52 3.97 7.61
CA ASN A 117 -4.81 3.83 8.29
C ASN A 117 -5.42 5.22 8.47
N TYR A 118 -6.41 5.54 7.62
CA TYR A 118 -6.95 6.90 7.48
C TYR A 118 -7.59 7.41 8.78
N THR A 119 -8.62 6.73 9.27
CA THR A 119 -9.32 7.14 10.49
C THR A 119 -8.47 6.93 11.74
N GLY A 120 -7.60 5.92 11.72
CA GLY A 120 -6.67 5.63 12.82
C GLY A 120 -5.49 6.60 12.92
N GLY A 121 -5.25 7.43 11.90
CA GLY A 121 -4.13 8.37 11.86
C GLY A 121 -2.78 7.67 12.08
N SER A 122 -2.56 6.51 11.44
CA SER A 122 -1.39 5.68 11.71
C SER A 122 -0.88 4.95 10.46
N ILE A 123 0.34 4.46 10.54
CA ILE A 123 0.93 3.50 9.61
C ILE A 123 1.21 2.22 10.37
N THR A 124 0.81 1.08 9.80
CA THR A 124 1.14 -0.23 10.37
C THR A 124 2.14 -0.95 9.48
N GLU A 125 3.21 -1.45 10.07
CA GLU A 125 4.20 -2.31 9.44
C GLU A 125 3.93 -3.78 9.76
N PHE A 126 4.03 -4.62 8.75
CA PHE A 126 3.97 -6.07 8.87
C PHE A 126 5.18 -6.70 8.18
N ARG A 127 5.56 -7.90 8.61
CA ARG A 127 6.49 -8.77 7.90
C ARG A 127 5.72 -9.83 7.14
N LEU A 128 6.20 -10.15 5.96
CA LEU A 128 5.71 -11.27 5.16
C LEU A 128 6.53 -12.53 5.48
N ALA A 129 5.90 -13.68 5.41
CA ALA A 129 6.57 -14.97 5.36
C ALA A 129 6.88 -15.35 3.90
N ASP A 130 7.70 -16.39 3.70
CA ASP A 130 8.13 -16.83 2.38
C ASP A 130 6.97 -17.33 1.51
N ASP A 131 5.88 -17.79 2.11
CA ASP A 131 4.65 -18.21 1.41
C ASP A 131 3.70 -17.04 1.10
N GLY A 132 4.09 -15.80 1.43
CA GLY A 132 3.31 -14.58 1.26
C GLY A 132 2.29 -14.32 2.35
N SER A 133 2.19 -15.16 3.39
CA SER A 133 1.33 -14.88 4.53
C SER A 133 1.82 -13.66 5.33
N ILE A 134 0.88 -12.90 5.88
CA ILE A 134 1.16 -11.73 6.71
C ILE A 134 1.42 -12.19 8.14
N LYS A 135 2.55 -11.82 8.72
CA LYS A 135 2.82 -12.01 10.14
C LYS A 135 2.08 -10.94 10.95
N LYS A 136 1.93 -11.18 12.26
CA LYS A 136 1.38 -10.17 13.18
C LYS A 136 2.02 -8.80 12.93
N ALA A 137 1.25 -7.73 13.13
CA ALA A 137 1.76 -6.37 13.05
C ALA A 137 3.05 -6.21 13.88
N ASN A 138 4.09 -5.75 13.22
CA ASN A 138 5.40 -5.54 13.83
C ASN A 138 5.42 -4.22 14.61
N LYS A 139 4.87 -3.16 13.99
CA LYS A 139 4.83 -1.81 14.57
C LYS A 139 3.63 -1.03 14.05
N VAL A 140 3.01 -0.26 14.94
CA VAL A 140 2.03 0.77 14.60
C VAL A 140 2.63 2.13 14.95
N MET A 141 2.77 2.99 13.95
CA MET A 141 3.25 4.37 14.11
C MET A 141 2.04 5.30 14.06
N SER A 142 1.69 5.92 15.18
CA SER A 142 0.56 6.85 15.28
C SER A 142 1.02 8.29 15.14
N PHE A 143 0.19 9.11 14.50
CA PHE A 143 0.42 10.53 14.29
C PHE A 143 -0.66 11.35 15.01
N SER A 144 -0.28 12.51 15.51
CA SER A 144 -1.19 13.40 16.22
C SER A 144 -1.46 14.66 15.42
N LEU A 145 -2.64 15.24 15.62
CA LEU A 145 -2.97 16.52 15.00
C LEU A 145 -2.06 17.63 15.53
N THR A 146 -1.47 18.40 14.63
CA THR A 146 -0.63 19.57 14.98
C THR A 146 -1.40 20.88 15.05
N GLY A 147 -2.67 20.89 14.63
CA GLY A 147 -3.56 22.05 14.66
C GLY A 147 -3.26 23.11 13.59
N LYS A 148 -2.47 22.79 12.58
CA LYS A 148 -2.07 23.74 11.53
C LYS A 148 -2.96 23.74 10.30
N ALA A 149 -3.80 22.73 10.13
CA ALA A 149 -4.64 22.59 8.95
C ALA A 149 -5.94 23.43 9.05
N PRO A 150 -6.39 24.02 7.93
CA PRO A 150 -7.48 25.00 7.95
C PRO A 150 -8.88 24.38 7.98
N ASP A 151 -9.08 23.18 7.44
CA ASP A 151 -10.41 22.56 7.33
C ASP A 151 -10.80 21.83 8.62
N LYS A 152 -11.58 22.49 9.46
CA LYS A 152 -12.06 21.94 10.74
C LYS A 152 -13.02 20.75 10.58
N THR A 153 -13.59 20.53 9.40
CA THR A 153 -14.56 19.45 9.17
C THR A 153 -13.90 18.15 8.74
N ARG A 154 -12.75 18.23 8.06
CA ARG A 154 -12.01 17.07 7.54
C ARG A 154 -10.67 16.84 8.22
N GLN A 155 -10.18 17.80 8.99
CA GLN A 155 -8.85 17.80 9.59
C GLN A 155 -8.94 17.83 11.13
N GLN A 156 -9.84 17.00 11.68
CA GLN A 156 -10.07 16.90 13.12
C GLN A 156 -9.04 16.01 13.82
N SER A 157 -8.39 15.13 13.06
CA SER A 157 -7.33 14.23 13.51
C SER A 157 -6.30 14.02 12.38
N ALA A 158 -5.19 13.37 12.66
CA ALA A 158 -4.29 12.89 11.62
C ALA A 158 -5.03 11.86 10.74
N HIS A 159 -4.81 11.92 9.42
CA HIS A 159 -5.44 11.06 8.43
C HIS A 159 -4.41 10.61 7.39
N LEU A 160 -3.74 9.49 7.67
CA LEU A 160 -2.73 8.90 6.78
C LEU A 160 -3.44 8.25 5.59
N HIS A 161 -3.26 8.80 4.38
CA HIS A 161 -3.98 8.34 3.19
C HIS A 161 -3.09 7.55 2.20
N CYS A 162 -1.79 7.69 2.30
CA CYS A 162 -0.85 7.00 1.44
C CYS A 162 0.46 6.78 2.18
N VAL A 163 1.07 5.63 1.95
CA VAL A 163 2.46 5.35 2.27
C VAL A 163 3.13 4.75 1.04
N THR A 164 4.31 5.24 0.69
CA THR A 164 5.11 4.76 -0.45
C THR A 164 6.59 4.97 -0.15
N ALA A 165 7.49 4.41 -0.97
CA ALA A 165 8.93 4.66 -0.84
C ALA A 165 9.52 5.27 -2.12
N ASP A 166 10.72 5.82 -1.99
CA ASP A 166 11.52 6.18 -3.15
C ASP A 166 11.97 4.91 -3.92
N PRO A 167 12.36 5.02 -5.20
CA PRO A 167 12.75 3.87 -6.03
C PRO A 167 13.94 3.07 -5.48
N TYR A 168 14.71 3.64 -4.56
CA TYR A 168 15.85 2.99 -3.91
C TYR A 168 15.52 2.45 -2.52
N GLU A 169 14.28 2.68 -2.06
CA GLU A 169 13.77 2.26 -0.73
C GLU A 169 14.58 2.79 0.47
N TRP A 170 15.21 3.95 0.31
CA TRP A 170 15.97 4.58 1.37
C TRP A 170 15.09 5.44 2.28
N ARG A 171 13.97 5.90 1.74
CA ARG A 171 12.96 6.69 2.43
C ARG A 171 11.57 6.25 2.04
N ALA A 172 10.68 6.27 3.01
CA ALA A 172 9.26 6.22 2.75
C ALA A 172 8.65 7.61 2.92
N PHE A 173 7.51 7.83 2.26
CA PHE A 173 6.74 9.05 2.35
C PHE A 173 5.32 8.71 2.73
N ALA A 174 4.73 9.52 3.61
CA ALA A 174 3.33 9.34 4.00
C ALA A 174 2.59 10.67 3.93
N CYS A 175 1.42 10.66 3.29
CA CYS A 175 0.56 11.83 3.16
C CYS A 175 -0.46 11.85 4.29
N ASP A 176 -0.53 12.96 5.02
CA ASP A 176 -1.48 13.19 6.11
C ASP A 176 -2.41 14.35 5.75
N LEU A 177 -3.66 14.02 5.41
CA LEU A 177 -4.70 15.01 5.14
C LEU A 177 -5.01 15.85 6.38
N GLY A 178 -5.03 15.21 7.57
CA GLY A 178 -5.38 15.90 8.82
C GLY A 178 -4.41 17.00 9.19
N ASN A 179 -3.13 16.82 8.92
CA ASN A 179 -2.07 17.77 9.19
C ASN A 179 -1.64 18.61 7.97
N ASP A 180 -2.23 18.34 6.80
CA ASP A 180 -1.88 19.00 5.54
C ASP A 180 -0.38 18.92 5.25
N CYS A 181 0.18 17.72 5.37
CA CYS A 181 1.61 17.51 5.27
C CYS A 181 1.99 16.16 4.65
N ILE A 182 3.26 16.07 4.28
CA ILE A 182 3.94 14.85 3.87
C ILE A 182 5.06 14.58 4.88
N TYR A 183 5.03 13.41 5.50
CA TYR A 183 6.15 12.92 6.30
C TYR A 183 7.17 12.23 5.43
N SER A 184 8.44 12.57 5.59
CA SER A 184 9.56 11.75 5.14
C SER A 184 9.96 10.83 6.29
N LEU A 185 9.96 9.54 6.03
CA LEU A 185 10.25 8.49 6.99
C LEU A 185 11.55 7.80 6.60
N LYS A 186 12.32 7.36 7.60
CA LYS A 186 13.53 6.57 7.42
C LYS A 186 13.55 5.39 8.40
N PRO A 187 14.36 4.34 8.15
CA PRO A 187 14.59 3.33 9.16
C PRO A 187 15.11 3.97 10.46
N ASN A 188 14.59 3.54 11.59
CA ASN A 188 15.09 3.97 12.89
C ASN A 188 16.48 3.38 13.19
N ALA A 189 17.16 3.86 14.23
CA ALA A 189 18.52 3.44 14.59
C ALA A 189 18.65 1.93 14.87
N ALA A 190 17.57 1.28 15.33
CA ALA A 190 17.52 -0.16 15.58
C ALA A 190 17.25 -0.98 14.29
N CYS A 191 16.89 -0.35 13.18
CA CYS A 191 16.46 -0.98 11.92
C CYS A 191 15.31 -1.97 12.09
N ASP A 192 14.44 -1.71 13.07
CA ASP A 192 13.27 -2.53 13.40
C ASP A 192 11.92 -1.84 13.09
N GLY A 193 11.96 -0.72 12.38
CA GLY A 193 10.79 0.04 11.93
C GLY A 193 11.18 1.41 11.40
N LEU A 194 10.16 2.21 11.08
CA LEU A 194 10.31 3.56 10.57
C LEU A 194 10.24 4.61 11.68
N GLU A 195 10.88 5.76 11.47
CA GLU A 195 10.72 6.98 12.25
C GLU A 195 10.58 8.20 11.33
N VAL A 196 9.98 9.28 11.83
CA VAL A 196 9.87 10.53 11.08
C VAL A 196 11.26 11.20 11.00
N ASP A 197 11.71 11.45 9.78
CA ASP A 197 12.95 12.19 9.50
C ASP A 197 12.67 13.68 9.34
N SER A 198 11.64 14.03 8.57
CA SER A 198 11.20 15.39 8.35
C SER A 198 9.73 15.48 8.00
N THR A 199 9.17 16.69 8.09
CA THR A 199 7.77 16.98 7.74
C THR A 199 7.73 18.16 6.80
N LEU A 200 7.09 17.97 5.64
CA LEU A 200 6.80 19.02 4.67
C LEU A 200 5.31 19.40 4.78
N TYR A 201 5.00 20.60 5.21
CA TYR A 201 3.65 21.14 5.21
C TYR A 201 3.30 21.68 3.82
N VAL A 202 2.13 21.30 3.31
CA VAL A 202 1.66 21.62 1.95
C VAL A 202 0.80 22.89 1.95
N ALA A 203 0.94 23.78 2.92
CA ALA A 203 0.18 25.03 2.98
C ALA A 203 0.54 25.98 1.83
N ALA A 204 -0.48 26.63 1.27
CA ALA A 204 -0.34 27.56 0.15
C ALA A 204 0.75 28.62 0.41
N GLY A 205 1.79 28.62 -0.42
CA GLY A 205 2.87 29.62 -0.40
C GLY A 205 4.16 29.21 0.29
N LEU A 206 4.32 27.97 0.76
CA LEU A 206 5.57 27.50 1.35
C LEU A 206 6.52 26.92 0.30
N THR A 207 7.54 27.70 -0.06
CA THR A 207 8.74 27.16 -0.70
C THR A 207 9.68 26.66 0.39
N THR A 208 9.67 25.38 0.70
CA THR A 208 10.68 24.80 1.60
C THR A 208 11.86 24.27 0.78
N LYS A 209 13.04 24.82 1.00
CA LYS A 209 14.30 24.15 0.64
C LYS A 209 14.48 22.99 1.61
N ALA A 210 14.11 21.80 1.22
CA ALA A 210 14.48 20.59 1.94
C ALA A 210 15.99 20.39 1.82
N ALA A 211 16.73 20.56 2.92
CA ALA A 211 18.10 20.09 3.00
C ALA A 211 18.09 18.56 2.93
N MET A 212 18.72 17.99 1.92
CA MET A 212 18.93 16.53 1.84
C MET A 212 19.86 16.12 2.99
N PRO A 213 19.46 15.23 3.90
CA PRO A 213 20.36 14.70 4.91
C PRO A 213 21.42 13.80 4.27
N THR A 214 22.66 13.96 4.72
CA THR A 214 23.85 13.38 4.07
C THR A 214 24.22 11.96 4.51
N SER A 215 23.44 11.27 5.36
CA SER A 215 23.73 9.89 5.74
C SER A 215 22.49 9.12 6.18
N SER A 216 22.20 8.02 5.51
CA SER A 216 21.29 6.97 5.96
C SER A 216 22.06 5.98 6.85
N PRO A 217 21.50 5.46 7.96
CA PRO A 217 22.09 4.33 8.65
C PRO A 217 22.16 3.13 7.72
N ASN A 218 23.31 2.45 7.68
CA ASN A 218 23.51 1.23 6.86
C ASN A 218 22.70 0.06 7.45
N CYS A 219 21.41 0.01 7.16
CA CYS A 219 20.57 -1.17 7.42
C CYS A 219 20.84 -2.21 6.33
N ARG A 220 21.96 -2.95 6.45
CA ARG A 220 22.12 -4.16 5.65
C ARG A 220 21.30 -5.28 6.28
N ALA A 221 20.53 -5.99 5.46
CA ALA A 221 19.82 -7.19 5.87
C ALA A 221 20.79 -8.14 6.58
N LYS A 222 20.47 -8.51 7.81
CA LYS A 222 21.07 -9.63 8.52
C LYS A 222 20.26 -10.88 8.22
#